data_da97661850a9c8ac7b4be8f8efcfde2a
#
_entry.id   da97661850a9c8ac7b4be8f8efcfde2a
#
_cell.length_a   1.000
_cell.length_b   1.000
_cell.length_c   1.000
_cell.angle_alpha   90.00
_cell.angle_beta   90.00
_cell.angle_gamma   90.00
#
_symmetry.space_group_name_H-M   'P 1'
#
loop_
_entity.id
_entity.type
_entity.pdbx_description
1 polymer ?
#
loop_
_entity_poly.entity_id
_entity_poly.type
_entity_poly.pdbx_seq_one_letter_code
_entity_poly.pdbx_strand_id
1 'polypeptide(L)'
;MHDSSLTTAALFAALALLAGCTGATSSVRTLPAPDVSTVDALFASYAGPETPGASVVVIHEGKAVLRRAYGLAELPERTPATTATHYRLASLSKQFTALAILRLAEEGRLRYDDRVAEVLPGFPAHASEVRIRHLLHHTSGLWDYEAFVPDTQSVQVKDRDVLALLSRAERTYFPPGTAVRYSNSGYAVLALLVEQVSGMPFARFLHERVFTPAGMRSTVAHEAGVTTVPQRAYGYVADAKGFRPRDQSPTSAVLGDGGIYSSVEEWVAWDRALDTHALIREDTQRLAWTAPVLPDGTSGRYGFGWFIDDDGGRPRLSHHGETSGFTNAIVKYPEQRLTVIVLTNRAGGEPWRLAQRVADLWLGSPGAIPWPFETFPNAR
;
A
#
# COMPACT_ATOMS: atom_id res chain seq x y z
N MET A 1 92.24 22.27 -8.46
CA MET A 1 92.33 21.10 -9.28
C MET A 1 90.90 20.74 -9.68
N HIS A 2 90.67 20.71 -10.94
CA HIS A 2 89.53 20.38 -11.75
C HIS A 2 88.75 19.17 -11.26
N ASP A 3 87.45 19.21 -11.32
CA ASP A 3 86.80 18.46 -12.39
C ASP A 3 85.31 18.84 -12.61
N SER A 4 84.95 18.94 -13.84
CA SER A 4 83.69 19.28 -14.40
C SER A 4 82.87 18.02 -14.62
N SER A 5 81.59 17.98 -14.28
CA SER A 5 80.65 16.97 -14.76
C SER A 5 79.33 17.58 -15.23
N LEU A 6 79.09 17.25 -16.48
CA LEU A 6 77.92 17.62 -17.31
C LEU A 6 76.60 17.08 -16.75
N THR A 7 75.62 17.92 -16.63
CA THR A 7 74.21 17.55 -16.33
C THR A 7 73.42 17.40 -17.65
N THR A 8 73.00 16.19 -17.93
CA THR A 8 72.12 15.86 -19.05
C THR A 8 70.65 16.07 -18.60
N ALA A 9 69.97 17.01 -19.22
CA ALA A 9 68.59 17.27 -18.98
C ALA A 9 67.74 16.23 -19.86
N ALA A 10 66.95 15.40 -19.19
CA ALA A 10 65.98 14.54 -19.78
C ALA A 10 64.64 15.24 -19.83
N LEU A 11 64.11 15.55 -21.01
CA LEU A 11 62.77 16.03 -21.28
C LEU A 11 61.79 14.85 -21.13
N PHE A 12 60.92 14.89 -20.08
CA PHE A 12 59.73 14.01 -20.02
C PHE A 12 58.56 14.74 -20.68
N ALA A 13 58.10 14.21 -21.82
CA ALA A 13 56.87 14.60 -22.47
C ALA A 13 55.72 13.88 -21.74
N ALA A 14 54.90 14.62 -20.97
CA ALA A 14 53.69 14.12 -20.38
C ALA A 14 52.56 14.10 -21.41
N LEU A 15 52.17 12.90 -21.89
CA LEU A 15 51.02 12.67 -22.73
C LEU A 15 49.78 12.66 -21.80
N ALA A 16 48.98 13.72 -21.83
CA ALA A 16 47.70 13.78 -21.12
C ALA A 16 46.66 12.98 -21.93
N LEU A 17 46.36 11.78 -21.48
CA LEU A 17 45.20 11.04 -21.93
C LEU A 17 43.94 11.67 -21.33
N LEU A 18 43.21 12.46 -22.10
CA LEU A 18 41.83 12.87 -21.84
C LEU A 18 40.92 11.65 -22.03
N ALA A 19 40.68 10.91 -20.95
CA ALA A 19 39.60 9.93 -20.92
C ALA A 19 38.29 10.71 -20.93
N GLY A 20 37.66 10.78 -22.08
CA GLY A 20 36.31 11.30 -22.25
C GLY A 20 35.32 10.36 -21.52
N CYS A 21 34.86 10.78 -20.34
CA CYS A 21 33.67 10.21 -19.76
C CYS A 21 32.48 10.55 -20.66
N THR A 22 32.18 9.67 -21.62
CA THR A 22 30.89 9.67 -22.26
C THR A 22 29.88 9.22 -21.22
N GLY A 23 29.23 10.18 -20.59
CA GLY A 23 28.06 9.92 -19.75
C GLY A 23 27.06 9.18 -20.61
N ALA A 24 26.84 7.89 -20.32
CA ALA A 24 25.74 7.15 -20.86
C ALA A 24 24.46 7.84 -20.34
N THR A 25 23.90 8.73 -21.13
CA THR A 25 22.51 9.16 -20.97
C THR A 25 21.68 7.91 -21.16
N SER A 26 21.23 7.31 -20.04
CA SER A 26 20.20 6.28 -20.07
C SER A 26 19.02 6.88 -20.82
N SER A 27 18.86 6.50 -22.07
CA SER A 27 17.67 6.86 -22.84
C SER A 27 16.49 6.22 -22.13
N VAL A 28 15.71 7.02 -21.41
CA VAL A 28 14.44 6.61 -20.86
C VAL A 28 13.62 6.04 -22.02
N ARG A 29 13.47 4.73 -22.01
CA ARG A 29 12.71 4.01 -23.04
C ARG A 29 11.24 4.34 -22.79
N THR A 30 10.70 5.28 -23.54
CA THR A 30 9.28 5.61 -23.49
C THR A 30 8.48 4.35 -23.79
N LEU A 31 7.77 3.83 -22.80
CA LEU A 31 6.90 2.68 -23.02
C LEU A 31 5.78 3.10 -23.97
N PRO A 32 5.50 2.38 -25.06
CA PRO A 32 4.42 2.72 -25.96
C PRO A 32 3.10 2.65 -25.20
N ALA A 33 2.31 3.72 -25.24
CA ALA A 33 0.97 3.68 -24.68
C ALA A 33 0.12 2.68 -25.49
N PRO A 34 -0.52 1.70 -24.86
CA PRO A 34 -1.42 0.79 -25.55
C PRO A 34 -2.65 1.53 -26.08
N ASP A 35 -3.33 0.92 -27.05
CA ASP A 35 -4.63 1.41 -27.48
C ASP A 35 -5.60 1.38 -26.28
N VAL A 36 -6.27 2.49 -26.05
CA VAL A 36 -7.25 2.66 -24.96
C VAL A 36 -8.37 1.62 -25.06
N SER A 37 -8.80 1.24 -26.26
CA SER A 37 -9.81 0.21 -26.48
C SER A 37 -9.41 -1.15 -25.90
N THR A 38 -8.12 -1.47 -25.89
CA THR A 38 -7.59 -2.68 -25.26
C THR A 38 -7.78 -2.65 -23.75
N VAL A 39 -7.56 -1.50 -23.11
CA VAL A 39 -7.84 -1.34 -21.68
C VAL A 39 -9.34 -1.41 -21.40
N ASP A 40 -10.16 -0.70 -22.22
CA ASP A 40 -11.63 -0.72 -22.06
C ASP A 40 -12.21 -2.14 -22.14
N ALA A 41 -11.66 -2.99 -23.02
CA ALA A 41 -12.06 -4.39 -23.13
C ALA A 41 -11.78 -5.22 -21.88
N LEU A 42 -10.73 -4.90 -21.10
CA LEU A 42 -10.45 -5.56 -19.80
C LEU A 42 -11.54 -5.27 -18.76
N PHE A 43 -12.17 -4.11 -18.84
CA PHE A 43 -13.21 -3.66 -17.92
C PHE A 43 -14.63 -3.86 -18.42
N ALA A 44 -14.84 -4.63 -19.49
CA ALA A 44 -16.16 -4.84 -20.08
C ALA A 44 -17.21 -5.34 -19.07
N SER A 45 -16.83 -6.16 -18.08
CA SER A 45 -17.72 -6.63 -17.00
C SER A 45 -18.16 -5.55 -16.02
N TYR A 46 -17.58 -4.36 -16.07
CA TYR A 46 -17.97 -3.17 -15.29
C TYR A 46 -18.74 -2.13 -16.12
N ALA A 47 -18.75 -2.26 -17.44
CA ALA A 47 -19.30 -1.24 -18.34
C ALA A 47 -20.84 -1.32 -18.53
N GLY A 48 -21.53 -2.26 -17.86
CA GLY A 48 -22.98 -2.40 -17.94
C GLY A 48 -23.74 -1.24 -17.28
N PRO A 49 -24.96 -0.94 -17.75
CA PRO A 49 -25.76 0.20 -17.27
C PRO A 49 -26.30 0.03 -15.83
N GLU A 50 -26.19 -1.17 -15.25
CA GLU A 50 -26.68 -1.54 -13.91
C GLU A 50 -25.60 -2.31 -13.14
N THR A 51 -24.32 -2.08 -13.47
CA THR A 51 -23.20 -2.73 -12.81
C THR A 51 -22.50 -1.78 -11.84
N PRO A 52 -22.07 -2.28 -10.66
CA PRO A 52 -21.13 -1.53 -9.81
C PRO A 52 -19.87 -1.19 -10.59
N GLY A 53 -19.29 -0.05 -10.26
CA GLY A 53 -18.26 0.56 -11.07
C GLY A 53 -16.82 0.13 -10.73
N ALA A 54 -15.93 0.58 -11.58
CA ALA A 54 -14.50 0.52 -11.40
C ALA A 54 -13.86 1.82 -11.89
N SER A 55 -12.79 2.25 -11.23
CA SER A 55 -11.92 3.33 -11.71
C SER A 55 -10.49 2.82 -11.79
N VAL A 56 -9.79 3.18 -12.86
CA VAL A 56 -8.40 2.79 -13.11
C VAL A 56 -7.54 3.98 -13.48
N VAL A 57 -6.35 4.02 -12.94
CA VAL A 57 -5.30 4.96 -13.37
C VAL A 57 -4.01 4.18 -13.65
N VAL A 58 -3.33 4.58 -14.72
CA VAL A 58 -1.95 4.18 -14.99
C VAL A 58 -1.08 5.42 -14.84
N ILE A 59 -0.08 5.32 -13.99
CA ILE A 59 0.90 6.37 -13.73
C ILE A 59 2.24 5.88 -14.26
N HIS A 60 2.85 6.66 -15.13
CA HIS A 60 4.18 6.40 -15.66
C HIS A 60 5.02 7.65 -15.51
N GLU A 61 6.21 7.51 -14.94
CA GLU A 61 7.11 8.64 -14.64
C GLU A 61 6.44 9.77 -13.84
N GLY A 62 5.61 9.42 -12.86
CA GLY A 62 4.90 10.37 -12.00
C GLY A 62 3.75 11.12 -12.69
N LYS A 63 3.37 10.70 -13.92
CA LYS A 63 2.26 11.29 -14.68
C LYS A 63 1.18 10.25 -14.94
N ALA A 64 -0.06 10.59 -14.74
CA ALA A 64 -1.16 9.73 -15.13
C ALA A 64 -1.30 9.73 -16.66
N VAL A 65 -0.93 8.61 -17.27
CA VAL A 65 -0.95 8.39 -18.73
C VAL A 65 -2.26 7.76 -19.22
N LEU A 66 -3.05 7.20 -18.29
CA LEU A 66 -4.40 6.72 -18.56
C LEU A 66 -5.28 6.96 -17.33
N ARG A 67 -6.52 7.38 -17.56
CA ARG A 67 -7.60 7.48 -16.57
C ARG A 67 -8.88 6.96 -17.18
N ARG A 68 -9.57 6.02 -16.51
CA ARG A 68 -10.86 5.48 -16.94
C ARG A 68 -11.75 5.21 -15.73
N ALA A 69 -13.05 5.28 -15.96
CA ALA A 69 -14.06 4.84 -15.01
C ALA A 69 -15.20 4.16 -15.78
N TYR A 70 -15.82 3.17 -15.15
CA TYR A 70 -16.85 2.31 -15.73
C TYR A 70 -17.95 2.09 -14.71
N GLY A 71 -19.19 1.87 -15.19
CA GLY A 71 -20.33 1.50 -14.35
C GLY A 71 -20.77 2.58 -13.36
N LEU A 72 -21.35 2.16 -12.26
CA LEU A 72 -22.03 3.04 -11.31
C LEU A 72 -21.35 3.04 -9.94
N ALA A 73 -21.18 4.22 -9.35
CA ALA A 73 -20.77 4.42 -7.97
C ALA A 73 -21.90 4.05 -7.00
N GLU A 74 -23.15 4.27 -7.43
CA GLU A 74 -24.36 3.97 -6.68
C GLU A 74 -25.45 3.47 -7.63
N LEU A 75 -25.99 2.27 -7.38
CA LEU A 75 -26.97 1.64 -8.28
C LEU A 75 -28.35 2.27 -8.18
N PRO A 76 -28.95 2.47 -6.98
CA PRO A 76 -30.30 3.02 -6.89
C PRO A 76 -30.45 4.38 -7.56
N GLU A 77 -29.54 5.28 -7.31
CA GLU A 77 -29.52 6.63 -7.87
C GLU A 77 -28.90 6.69 -9.28
N ARG A 78 -28.41 5.56 -9.80
CA ARG A 78 -27.71 5.44 -11.08
C ARG A 78 -26.57 6.44 -11.25
N THR A 79 -25.90 6.77 -10.14
CA THR A 79 -24.77 7.70 -10.12
C THR A 79 -23.59 7.09 -10.84
N PRO A 80 -23.08 7.67 -11.95
CA PRO A 80 -21.93 7.12 -12.66
C PRO A 80 -20.68 7.14 -11.82
N ALA A 81 -19.85 6.10 -11.93
CA ALA A 81 -18.50 6.14 -11.42
C ALA A 81 -17.63 7.08 -12.27
N THR A 82 -16.75 7.81 -11.62
CA THR A 82 -15.77 8.72 -12.24
C THR A 82 -14.38 8.44 -11.69
N THR A 83 -13.35 9.02 -12.26
CA THR A 83 -11.99 8.92 -11.72
C THR A 83 -11.83 9.63 -10.37
N ALA A 84 -12.75 10.54 -10.03
CA ALA A 84 -12.83 11.20 -8.73
C ALA A 84 -13.76 10.48 -7.73
N THR A 85 -14.37 9.36 -8.10
CA THR A 85 -15.19 8.56 -7.19
C THR A 85 -14.33 7.96 -6.09
N HIS A 86 -14.78 8.10 -4.83
CA HIS A 86 -14.10 7.59 -3.65
C HIS A 86 -14.61 6.21 -3.30
N TYR A 87 -13.72 5.24 -3.36
CA TYR A 87 -13.94 3.86 -2.97
C TYR A 87 -13.35 3.60 -1.59
N ARG A 88 -13.96 2.68 -0.83
CA ARG A 88 -13.36 2.17 0.39
C ARG A 88 -12.16 1.30 0.03
N LEU A 89 -10.98 1.70 0.47
CA LEU A 89 -9.70 1.12 0.07
C LEU A 89 -9.44 -0.26 0.66
N ALA A 90 -10.11 -0.58 1.78
CA ALA A 90 -9.78 -1.77 2.55
C ALA A 90 -8.27 -1.82 2.86
N SER A 91 -7.61 -2.96 2.70
CA SER A 91 -6.21 -3.14 3.09
C SER A 91 -5.19 -2.29 2.33
N LEU A 92 -5.55 -1.59 1.24
CA LEU A 92 -4.68 -0.56 0.67
C LEU A 92 -4.39 0.56 1.68
N SER A 93 -5.26 0.75 2.68
CA SER A 93 -5.10 1.70 3.80
C SER A 93 -3.83 1.46 4.60
N LYS A 94 -3.33 0.22 4.63
CA LYS A 94 -2.15 -0.16 5.41
C LYS A 94 -0.88 0.60 5.01
N GLN A 95 -0.79 1.05 3.76
CA GLN A 95 0.31 1.90 3.30
C GLN A 95 0.38 3.23 4.07
N PHE A 96 -0.77 3.83 4.32
CA PHE A 96 -0.86 5.11 5.05
C PHE A 96 -0.59 4.92 6.54
N THR A 97 -1.08 3.82 7.12
CA THR A 97 -0.80 3.45 8.52
C THR A 97 0.68 3.18 8.74
N ALA A 98 1.30 2.42 7.83
CA ALA A 98 2.74 2.18 7.87
C ALA A 98 3.53 3.51 7.74
N LEU A 99 3.16 4.38 6.78
CA LEU A 99 3.82 5.67 6.63
C LEU A 99 3.71 6.56 7.88
N ALA A 100 2.58 6.53 8.58
CA ALA A 100 2.43 7.26 9.84
C ALA A 100 3.46 6.82 10.89
N ILE A 101 3.71 5.51 11.02
CA ILE A 101 4.75 4.96 11.89
C ILE A 101 6.16 5.37 11.42
N LEU A 102 6.41 5.30 10.10
CA LEU A 102 7.71 5.70 9.52
C LEU A 102 8.03 7.16 9.82
N ARG A 103 7.05 8.06 9.70
CA ARG A 103 7.22 9.47 10.05
C ARG A 103 7.55 9.68 11.53
N LEU A 104 6.83 9.01 12.42
CA LEU A 104 7.12 9.09 13.86
C LEU A 104 8.50 8.52 14.20
N ALA A 105 8.94 7.48 13.49
CA ALA A 105 10.29 6.94 13.64
C ALA A 105 11.37 7.94 13.17
N GLU A 106 11.16 8.61 12.03
CA GLU A 106 12.07 9.66 11.56
C GLU A 106 12.15 10.89 12.48
N GLU A 107 11.06 11.17 13.18
CA GLU A 107 10.98 12.20 14.22
C GLU A 107 11.64 11.76 15.55
N GLY A 108 12.15 10.53 15.62
CA GLY A 108 12.77 9.97 16.82
C GLY A 108 11.79 9.68 17.97
N ARG A 109 10.49 9.63 17.69
CA ARG A 109 9.43 9.47 18.69
C ARG A 109 9.13 8.01 19.02
N LEU A 110 9.56 7.08 18.19
CA LEU A 110 9.52 5.63 18.39
C LEU A 110 10.65 4.96 17.60
N ARG A 111 10.94 3.69 17.90
CA ARG A 111 11.86 2.86 17.13
C ARG A 111 11.16 1.58 16.70
N TYR A 112 11.52 1.05 15.57
CA TYR A 112 10.92 -0.19 15.04
C TYR A 112 11.13 -1.39 15.99
N ASP A 113 12.19 -1.35 16.81
CA ASP A 113 12.51 -2.40 17.79
C ASP A 113 11.89 -2.18 19.17
N ASP A 114 11.18 -1.08 19.39
CA ASP A 114 10.46 -0.88 20.64
C ASP A 114 9.40 -1.97 20.79
N ARG A 115 9.28 -2.50 22.01
CA ARG A 115 8.20 -3.43 22.37
C ARG A 115 6.89 -2.66 22.40
N VAL A 116 5.87 -3.21 21.74
CA VAL A 116 4.54 -2.57 21.71
C VAL A 116 4.00 -2.36 23.12
N ALA A 117 4.21 -3.32 24.03
CA ALA A 117 3.78 -3.25 25.42
C ALA A 117 4.43 -2.10 26.23
N GLU A 118 5.62 -1.63 25.82
CA GLU A 118 6.30 -0.50 26.48
C GLU A 118 5.76 0.86 26.02
N VAL A 119 5.18 0.91 24.82
CA VAL A 119 4.68 2.15 24.19
C VAL A 119 3.17 2.29 24.33
N LEU A 120 2.43 1.18 24.24
CA LEU A 120 0.97 1.15 24.23
C LEU A 120 0.43 0.48 25.50
N PRO A 121 -0.06 1.26 26.48
CA PRO A 121 -0.68 0.72 27.68
C PRO A 121 -1.88 -0.18 27.36
N GLY A 122 -2.02 -1.28 28.09
CA GLY A 122 -3.11 -2.26 27.90
C GLY A 122 -2.86 -3.25 26.75
N PHE A 123 -1.68 -3.25 26.14
CA PHE A 123 -1.32 -4.29 25.19
C PHE A 123 -1.27 -5.67 25.87
N PRO A 124 -1.78 -6.75 25.25
CA PRO A 124 -1.93 -8.05 25.90
C PRO A 124 -0.61 -8.63 26.41
N ALA A 125 -0.58 -9.09 27.65
CA ALA A 125 0.63 -9.62 28.30
C ALA A 125 1.21 -10.84 27.60
N HIS A 126 0.37 -11.71 27.03
CA HIS A 126 0.79 -12.89 26.26
C HIS A 126 1.56 -12.54 24.97
N ALA A 127 1.47 -11.28 24.53
CA ALA A 127 2.14 -10.77 23.34
C ALA A 127 3.23 -9.72 23.66
N SER A 128 3.72 -9.65 24.91
CA SER A 128 4.66 -8.62 25.39
C SER A 128 5.96 -8.53 24.57
N GLU A 129 6.38 -9.61 23.91
CA GLU A 129 7.58 -9.64 23.06
C GLU A 129 7.37 -9.08 21.65
N VAL A 130 6.13 -8.72 21.29
CA VAL A 130 5.83 -8.13 19.98
C VAL A 130 6.48 -6.74 19.88
N ARG A 131 7.23 -6.53 18.80
CA ARG A 131 7.85 -5.26 18.46
C ARG A 131 7.07 -4.56 17.33
N ILE A 132 7.22 -3.25 17.19
CA ILE A 132 6.56 -2.46 16.15
C ILE A 132 6.85 -3.03 14.75
N ARG A 133 8.11 -3.41 14.47
CA ARG A 133 8.46 -4.06 13.19
C ARG A 133 7.69 -5.35 12.92
N HIS A 134 7.37 -6.13 13.97
CA HIS A 134 6.61 -7.36 13.80
C HIS A 134 5.17 -7.10 13.33
N LEU A 135 4.56 -5.99 13.76
CA LEU A 135 3.26 -5.56 13.27
C LEU A 135 3.34 -5.14 11.79
N LEU A 136 4.34 -4.32 11.44
CA LEU A 136 4.54 -3.80 10.10
C LEU A 136 4.77 -4.91 9.05
N HIS A 137 5.48 -5.99 9.44
CA HIS A 137 5.83 -7.11 8.56
C HIS A 137 4.88 -8.30 8.63
N HIS A 138 3.79 -8.22 9.41
CA HIS A 138 2.90 -9.37 9.67
C HIS A 138 3.59 -10.58 10.31
N THR A 139 4.61 -10.32 11.14
CA THR A 139 5.36 -11.37 11.86
C THR A 139 5.09 -11.38 13.37
N SER A 140 4.02 -10.69 13.81
CA SER A 140 3.70 -10.57 15.23
C SER A 140 3.10 -11.84 15.84
N GLY A 141 2.48 -12.70 15.05
CA GLY A 141 1.72 -13.85 15.52
C GLY A 141 0.44 -13.49 16.29
N LEU A 142 0.02 -12.23 16.28
CA LEU A 142 -1.24 -11.81 16.90
C LEU A 142 -2.43 -12.51 16.24
N TRP A 143 -3.42 -12.88 17.04
CA TRP A 143 -4.72 -13.32 16.55
C TRP A 143 -5.41 -12.21 15.78
N ASP A 144 -6.20 -12.57 14.77
CA ASP A 144 -7.07 -11.60 14.12
C ASP A 144 -8.24 -11.25 15.04
N TYR A 145 -8.41 -9.96 15.32
CA TYR A 145 -9.48 -9.49 16.19
C TYR A 145 -10.87 -9.86 15.67
N GLU A 146 -11.00 -10.01 14.34
CA GLU A 146 -12.24 -10.42 13.67
C GLU A 146 -12.76 -11.77 14.17
N ALA A 147 -11.88 -12.69 14.56
CA ALA A 147 -12.25 -13.98 15.14
C ALA A 147 -12.99 -13.85 16.49
N PHE A 148 -12.88 -12.70 17.16
CA PHE A 148 -13.53 -12.41 18.43
C PHE A 148 -14.76 -11.50 18.30
N VAL A 149 -15.11 -11.05 17.10
CA VAL A 149 -16.29 -10.25 16.81
C VAL A 149 -17.47 -11.20 16.57
N PRO A 150 -18.52 -11.18 17.39
CA PRO A 150 -19.67 -12.06 17.19
C PRO A 150 -20.41 -11.73 15.88
N ASP A 151 -21.02 -12.73 15.24
CA ASP A 151 -21.87 -12.53 14.05
C ASP A 151 -23.06 -11.62 14.33
N THR A 152 -23.50 -11.55 15.59
CA THR A 152 -24.59 -10.69 16.08
C THR A 152 -24.16 -9.25 16.37
N GLN A 153 -22.89 -8.91 16.17
CA GLN A 153 -22.35 -7.58 16.43
C GLN A 153 -23.01 -6.52 15.55
N SER A 154 -23.75 -5.60 16.15
CA SER A 154 -24.44 -4.50 15.45
C SER A 154 -23.71 -3.17 15.53
N VAL A 155 -22.96 -2.94 16.63
CA VAL A 155 -22.11 -1.74 16.81
C VAL A 155 -20.75 -2.00 16.21
N GLN A 156 -20.29 -1.09 15.37
CA GLN A 156 -18.98 -1.26 14.72
C GLN A 156 -17.83 -1.20 15.73
N VAL A 157 -16.90 -2.15 15.59
CA VAL A 157 -15.61 -2.19 16.31
C VAL A 157 -14.72 -1.08 15.76
N LYS A 158 -14.02 -0.37 16.67
CA LYS A 158 -13.00 0.63 16.35
C LYS A 158 -11.61 0.14 16.74
N ASP A 159 -10.56 0.81 16.27
CA ASP A 159 -9.18 0.44 16.60
C ASP A 159 -8.96 0.28 18.12
N ARG A 160 -9.53 1.17 18.95
CA ARG A 160 -9.44 1.10 20.43
C ARG A 160 -10.03 -0.16 21.03
N ASP A 161 -11.03 -0.76 20.39
CA ASP A 161 -11.71 -1.96 20.88
C ASP A 161 -10.88 -3.23 20.60
N VAL A 162 -9.95 -3.14 19.64
CA VAL A 162 -9.11 -4.27 19.21
C VAL A 162 -8.25 -4.80 20.35
N LEU A 163 -7.72 -3.94 21.23
CA LEU A 163 -6.91 -4.40 22.37
C LEU A 163 -7.71 -5.31 23.31
N ALA A 164 -8.96 -4.95 23.61
CA ALA A 164 -9.83 -5.76 24.45
C ALA A 164 -10.19 -7.10 23.78
N LEU A 165 -10.35 -7.10 22.45
CA LEU A 165 -10.58 -8.33 21.68
C LEU A 165 -9.33 -9.23 21.71
N LEU A 166 -8.15 -8.69 21.46
CA LEU A 166 -6.88 -9.42 21.51
C LEU A 166 -6.57 -9.99 22.89
N SER A 167 -7.01 -9.33 23.97
CA SER A 167 -6.84 -9.83 25.35
C SER A 167 -7.63 -11.11 25.65
N ARG A 168 -8.56 -11.52 24.76
CA ARG A 168 -9.28 -12.80 24.86
C ARG A 168 -8.44 -14.00 24.40
N ALA A 169 -7.37 -13.75 23.64
CA ALA A 169 -6.42 -14.80 23.29
C ALA A 169 -5.48 -15.09 24.47
N GLU A 170 -5.08 -16.33 24.62
CA GLU A 170 -4.15 -16.77 25.69
C GLU A 170 -2.69 -16.79 25.21
N ARG A 171 -2.47 -16.77 23.91
CA ARG A 171 -1.15 -16.87 23.26
C ARG A 171 -1.19 -16.26 21.85
N THR A 172 -0.02 -16.03 21.28
CA THR A 172 0.15 -15.76 19.84
C THR A 172 0.08 -17.06 19.01
N TYR A 173 -0.16 -16.99 17.71
CA TYR A 173 -0.10 -18.14 16.80
C TYR A 173 1.30 -18.78 16.78
N PHE A 174 2.33 -17.95 16.86
CA PHE A 174 3.75 -18.33 16.87
C PHE A 174 4.56 -17.23 17.59
N PRO A 175 5.79 -17.52 18.03
CA PRO A 175 6.66 -16.52 18.64
C PRO A 175 6.91 -15.34 17.67
N PRO A 176 6.83 -14.09 18.13
CA PRO A 176 7.03 -12.91 17.27
C PRO A 176 8.33 -12.96 16.49
N GLY A 177 8.28 -12.67 15.20
CA GLY A 177 9.42 -12.65 14.29
C GLY A 177 9.81 -14.01 13.68
N THR A 178 9.13 -15.11 14.04
CA THR A 178 9.53 -16.47 13.59
C THR A 178 8.79 -16.97 12.36
N ALA A 179 7.65 -16.40 12.05
CA ALA A 179 6.84 -16.77 10.89
C ALA A 179 6.04 -15.55 10.39
N VAL A 180 5.38 -15.70 9.26
CA VAL A 180 4.51 -14.69 8.67
C VAL A 180 3.07 -15.17 8.71
N ARG A 181 2.17 -14.29 9.13
CA ARG A 181 0.72 -14.44 9.03
C ARG A 181 0.10 -13.07 8.87
N TYR A 182 -0.61 -12.83 7.78
CA TYR A 182 -1.31 -11.55 7.57
C TYR A 182 -2.25 -11.27 8.75
N SER A 183 -2.22 -10.04 9.26
CA SER A 183 -2.97 -9.67 10.48
C SER A 183 -3.52 -8.24 10.36
N ASN A 184 -4.84 -8.12 10.36
CA ASN A 184 -5.53 -6.85 10.49
C ASN A 184 -5.30 -6.25 11.88
N SER A 185 -5.26 -7.09 12.92
CA SER A 185 -4.95 -6.68 14.29
C SER A 185 -3.64 -5.90 14.41
N GLY A 186 -2.61 -6.34 13.69
CA GLY A 186 -1.32 -5.65 13.69
C GLY A 186 -1.45 -4.20 13.25
N TYR A 187 -2.22 -3.94 12.21
CA TYR A 187 -2.40 -2.59 11.67
C TYR A 187 -3.38 -1.73 12.46
N ALA A 188 -4.40 -2.32 13.08
CA ALA A 188 -5.22 -1.62 14.08
C ALA A 188 -4.37 -1.17 15.30
N VAL A 189 -3.48 -2.04 15.79
CA VAL A 189 -2.53 -1.68 16.87
C VAL A 189 -1.56 -0.59 16.43
N LEU A 190 -1.07 -0.60 15.18
CA LEU A 190 -0.23 0.48 14.65
C LEU A 190 -0.96 1.84 14.66
N ALA A 191 -2.25 1.87 14.34
CA ALA A 191 -3.05 3.10 14.45
C ALA A 191 -3.11 3.62 15.90
N LEU A 192 -3.30 2.73 16.89
CA LEU A 192 -3.27 3.09 18.31
C LEU A 192 -1.89 3.58 18.76
N LEU A 193 -0.81 2.99 18.24
CA LEU A 193 0.56 3.49 18.48
C LEU A 193 0.73 4.91 17.92
N VAL A 194 0.18 5.19 16.74
CA VAL A 194 0.20 6.56 16.19
C VAL A 194 -0.53 7.52 17.12
N GLU A 195 -1.71 7.17 17.63
CA GLU A 195 -2.46 8.01 18.59
C GLU A 195 -1.67 8.22 19.88
N GLN A 196 -1.17 7.14 20.48
CA GLN A 196 -0.42 7.18 21.73
C GLN A 196 0.84 8.03 21.63
N VAL A 197 1.61 7.87 20.57
CA VAL A 197 2.89 8.56 20.39
C VAL A 197 2.68 10.00 19.92
N SER A 198 1.70 10.27 19.04
CA SER A 198 1.45 11.61 18.50
C SER A 198 0.63 12.50 19.43
N GLY A 199 -0.21 11.91 20.28
CA GLY A 199 -1.24 12.62 21.04
C GLY A 199 -2.39 13.13 20.16
N MET A 200 -2.52 12.63 18.93
CA MET A 200 -3.55 13.03 17.98
C MET A 200 -4.45 11.84 17.63
N PRO A 201 -5.77 12.02 17.45
CA PRO A 201 -6.61 10.99 16.85
C PRO A 201 -6.03 10.52 15.50
N PHE A 202 -6.08 9.21 15.22
CA PHE A 202 -5.44 8.63 14.03
C PHE A 202 -5.93 9.24 12.72
N ALA A 203 -7.24 9.44 12.56
CA ALA A 203 -7.81 10.06 11.37
C ALA A 203 -7.25 11.49 11.15
N ARG A 204 -7.12 12.26 12.25
CA ARG A 204 -6.54 13.60 12.19
C ARG A 204 -5.05 13.57 11.85
N PHE A 205 -4.30 12.66 12.44
CA PHE A 205 -2.88 12.48 12.11
C PHE A 205 -2.68 12.17 10.62
N LEU A 206 -3.46 11.21 10.08
CA LEU A 206 -3.39 10.90 8.65
C LEU A 206 -3.71 12.14 7.79
N HIS A 207 -4.77 12.86 8.12
CA HIS A 207 -5.14 14.05 7.35
C HIS A 207 -4.04 15.11 7.36
N GLU A 208 -3.54 15.50 8.55
CA GLU A 208 -2.59 16.62 8.68
C GLU A 208 -1.15 16.23 8.32
N ARG A 209 -0.75 14.97 8.57
CA ARG A 209 0.64 14.56 8.50
C ARG A 209 0.93 13.63 7.31
N VAL A 210 -0.10 13.07 6.66
CA VAL A 210 0.07 12.16 5.53
C VAL A 210 -0.64 12.70 4.30
N PHE A 211 -1.96 12.84 4.33
CA PHE A 211 -2.74 13.15 3.13
C PHE A 211 -2.49 14.56 2.61
N THR A 212 -2.57 15.58 3.48
CA THR A 212 -2.34 16.98 3.08
C THR A 212 -0.94 17.20 2.52
N PRO A 213 0.16 16.74 3.18
CA PRO A 213 1.51 16.85 2.61
C PRO A 213 1.72 16.05 1.32
N ALA A 214 1.02 14.91 1.15
CA ALA A 214 1.05 14.13 -0.11
C ALA A 214 0.30 14.83 -1.25
N GLY A 215 -0.54 15.82 -0.95
CA GLY A 215 -1.44 16.43 -1.91
C GLY A 215 -2.75 15.66 -2.13
N MET A 216 -3.07 14.70 -1.27
CA MET A 216 -4.32 13.91 -1.27
C MET A 216 -5.42 14.68 -0.51
N ARG A 217 -6.07 15.60 -1.19
CA ARG A 217 -6.93 16.61 -0.55
C ARG A 217 -8.33 16.12 -0.19
N SER A 218 -8.77 15.04 -0.81
CA SER A 218 -10.12 14.48 -0.65
C SER A 218 -10.11 13.06 -0.09
N THR A 219 -8.94 12.48 0.19
CA THR A 219 -8.81 11.19 0.87
C THR A 219 -9.24 11.30 2.33
N VAL A 220 -10.05 10.35 2.81
CA VAL A 220 -10.70 10.41 4.12
C VAL A 220 -10.50 9.12 4.90
N ALA A 221 -9.95 9.23 6.12
CA ALA A 221 -10.12 8.18 7.13
C ALA A 221 -11.53 8.34 7.70
N HIS A 222 -12.44 7.41 7.35
CA HIS A 222 -13.87 7.62 7.52
C HIS A 222 -14.37 7.23 8.91
N GLU A 223 -14.90 8.22 9.61
CA GLU A 223 -15.59 8.05 10.89
C GLU A 223 -17.06 8.42 10.71
N ALA A 224 -17.95 7.44 10.88
CA ALA A 224 -19.38 7.62 10.71
C ALA A 224 -19.93 8.72 11.65
N GLY A 225 -20.70 9.65 11.08
CA GLY A 225 -21.23 10.81 11.79
C GLY A 225 -20.24 11.95 12.05
N VAL A 226 -18.95 11.79 11.71
CA VAL A 226 -17.90 12.79 11.90
C VAL A 226 -17.36 13.30 10.57
N THR A 227 -17.06 12.40 9.62
CA THR A 227 -16.48 12.75 8.34
C THR A 227 -17.44 12.49 7.19
N THR A 228 -17.33 13.29 6.12
CA THR A 228 -18.05 13.07 4.86
C THR A 228 -17.08 12.58 3.80
N VAL A 229 -17.45 11.56 3.04
CA VAL A 229 -16.69 11.05 1.90
C VAL A 229 -17.25 11.71 0.63
N PRO A 230 -16.48 12.54 -0.09
CA PRO A 230 -16.96 13.17 -1.31
C PRO A 230 -17.12 12.14 -2.43
N GLN A 231 -18.09 12.30 -3.31
CA GLN A 231 -18.34 11.43 -4.47
C GLN A 231 -18.22 9.93 -4.11
N ARG A 232 -18.86 9.52 -2.99
CA ARG A 232 -18.72 8.20 -2.41
C ARG A 232 -19.32 7.12 -3.30
N ALA A 233 -18.58 6.03 -3.52
CA ALA A 233 -19.13 4.78 -4.00
C ALA A 233 -19.74 3.97 -2.84
N TYR A 234 -20.79 3.20 -3.13
CA TYR A 234 -21.41 2.23 -2.22
C TYR A 234 -21.08 0.80 -2.67
N GLY A 235 -20.84 -0.08 -1.70
CA GLY A 235 -20.37 -1.43 -1.96
C GLY A 235 -21.51 -2.40 -2.33
N TYR A 236 -21.21 -3.32 -3.25
CA TYR A 236 -22.17 -4.31 -3.76
C TYR A 236 -21.58 -5.72 -3.84
N VAL A 237 -22.47 -6.70 -3.74
CA VAL A 237 -22.13 -8.12 -3.97
C VAL A 237 -23.11 -8.69 -4.99
N ALA A 238 -22.62 -9.53 -5.88
CA ALA A 238 -23.45 -10.25 -6.86
C ALA A 238 -24.38 -11.27 -6.17
N ASP A 239 -25.58 -11.40 -6.68
CA ASP A 239 -26.52 -12.44 -6.32
C ASP A 239 -27.28 -12.95 -7.55
N ALA A 240 -28.26 -13.83 -7.36
CA ALA A 240 -29.05 -14.41 -8.45
C ALA A 240 -29.90 -13.40 -9.25
N LYS A 241 -30.11 -12.19 -8.70
CA LYS A 241 -30.95 -11.13 -9.31
C LYS A 241 -30.13 -9.97 -9.85
N GLY A 242 -28.77 -10.05 -9.77
CA GLY A 242 -27.85 -8.98 -10.16
C GLY A 242 -26.92 -8.58 -9.03
N PHE A 243 -27.10 -7.37 -8.47
CA PHE A 243 -26.27 -6.85 -7.40
C PHE A 243 -27.12 -6.33 -6.25
N ARG A 244 -26.75 -6.67 -5.01
CA ARG A 244 -27.35 -6.15 -3.79
C ARG A 244 -26.35 -5.32 -2.98
N PRO A 245 -26.82 -4.32 -2.22
CA PRO A 245 -25.94 -3.53 -1.33
C PRO A 245 -25.25 -4.40 -0.29
N ARG A 246 -23.95 -4.15 -0.10
CA ARG A 246 -23.12 -4.68 0.97
C ARG A 246 -22.00 -3.69 1.27
N ASP A 247 -22.32 -2.59 1.91
CA ASP A 247 -21.42 -1.43 2.03
C ASP A 247 -20.58 -1.44 3.29
N GLN A 248 -21.12 -1.87 4.42
CA GLN A 248 -20.48 -1.87 5.73
C GLN A 248 -20.56 -3.24 6.40
N SER A 249 -19.65 -3.47 7.36
CA SER A 249 -19.58 -4.64 8.24
C SER A 249 -19.34 -4.20 9.69
N PRO A 250 -19.45 -5.10 10.68
CA PRO A 250 -19.10 -4.79 12.06
C PRO A 250 -17.66 -4.28 12.26
N THR A 251 -16.74 -4.59 11.35
CA THR A 251 -15.32 -4.19 11.42
C THR A 251 -14.99 -2.95 10.59
N SER A 252 -16.00 -2.34 9.95
CA SER A 252 -15.78 -1.23 9.02
C SER A 252 -15.28 0.06 9.68
N ALA A 253 -15.37 0.23 10.99
CA ALA A 253 -14.86 1.42 11.69
C ALA A 253 -13.42 1.26 12.23
N VAL A 254 -12.75 0.14 11.97
CA VAL A 254 -11.32 0.00 12.23
C VAL A 254 -10.58 0.72 11.10
N LEU A 255 -9.86 1.79 11.46
CA LEU A 255 -9.23 2.70 10.49
C LEU A 255 -7.84 2.22 10.07
N GLY A 256 -7.07 1.68 11.03
CA GLY A 256 -5.68 1.32 10.81
C GLY A 256 -5.47 0.23 9.77
N ASP A 257 -6.41 -0.68 9.64
CA ASP A 257 -6.32 -1.81 8.71
C ASP A 257 -7.08 -1.60 7.39
N GLY A 258 -8.13 -0.72 7.36
CA GLY A 258 -8.99 -0.70 6.16
C GLY A 258 -10.01 0.44 6.04
N GLY A 259 -10.07 1.40 6.96
CA GLY A 259 -11.16 2.40 7.05
C GLY A 259 -11.01 3.66 6.19
N ILE A 260 -10.16 3.68 5.16
CA ILE A 260 -9.86 4.86 4.35
C ILE A 260 -10.62 4.81 3.03
N TYR A 261 -11.13 5.97 2.59
CA TYR A 261 -11.73 6.18 1.27
C TYR A 261 -10.85 7.10 0.43
N SER A 262 -10.67 6.77 -0.85
CA SER A 262 -9.90 7.57 -1.80
C SER A 262 -10.34 7.33 -3.23
N SER A 263 -9.88 8.17 -4.16
CA SER A 263 -10.12 8.07 -5.60
C SER A 263 -8.81 7.82 -6.36
N VAL A 264 -8.89 7.31 -7.59
CA VAL A 264 -7.69 7.10 -8.41
C VAL A 264 -6.97 8.43 -8.73
N GLU A 265 -7.65 9.57 -8.69
CA GLU A 265 -7.01 10.89 -8.82
C GLU A 265 -6.08 11.21 -7.64
N GLU A 266 -6.50 10.88 -6.41
CA GLU A 266 -5.70 11.07 -5.21
C GLU A 266 -4.45 10.18 -5.20
N TRP A 267 -4.56 8.98 -5.78
CA TRP A 267 -3.44 8.05 -5.89
C TRP A 267 -2.32 8.55 -6.83
N VAL A 268 -2.62 9.44 -7.77
CA VAL A 268 -1.58 10.11 -8.56
C VAL A 268 -0.70 11.00 -7.67
N ALA A 269 -1.32 11.68 -6.71
CA ALA A 269 -0.58 12.48 -5.73
C ALA A 269 0.24 11.59 -4.78
N TRP A 270 -0.33 10.45 -4.33
CA TRP A 270 0.35 9.47 -3.50
C TRP A 270 1.60 8.90 -4.19
N ASP A 271 1.44 8.42 -5.42
CA ASP A 271 2.54 7.85 -6.21
C ASP A 271 3.68 8.87 -6.39
N ARG A 272 3.34 10.12 -6.70
CA ARG A 272 4.32 11.21 -6.78
C ARG A 272 5.02 11.44 -5.46
N ALA A 273 4.28 11.45 -4.34
CA ALA A 273 4.86 11.68 -3.01
C ALA A 273 5.86 10.57 -2.63
N LEU A 274 5.59 9.33 -3.03
CA LEU A 274 6.52 8.21 -2.88
C LEU A 274 7.76 8.39 -3.78
N ASP A 275 7.57 8.69 -5.06
CA ASP A 275 8.67 8.80 -6.03
C ASP A 275 9.61 10.01 -5.76
N THR A 276 9.11 11.03 -5.09
CA THR A 276 9.88 12.24 -4.74
C THR A 276 10.37 12.24 -3.29
N HIS A 277 10.10 11.19 -2.52
CA HIS A 277 10.41 11.10 -1.09
C HIS A 277 9.89 12.30 -0.29
N ALA A 278 8.73 12.86 -0.69
CA ALA A 278 8.18 14.07 -0.09
C ALA A 278 7.73 13.88 1.37
N LEU A 279 7.48 12.64 1.80
CA LEU A 279 6.91 12.35 3.11
C LEU A 279 7.91 11.73 4.09
N ILE A 280 8.85 10.94 3.59
CA ILE A 280 9.90 10.23 4.33
C ILE A 280 11.16 10.21 3.50
N ARG A 281 12.31 10.01 4.13
CA ARG A 281 13.59 9.90 3.43
C ARG A 281 13.65 8.65 2.56
N GLU A 282 14.52 8.70 1.55
CA GLU A 282 14.74 7.58 0.63
C GLU A 282 15.18 6.29 1.34
N ASP A 283 16.08 6.40 2.31
CA ASP A 283 16.56 5.25 3.09
C ASP A 283 15.44 4.60 3.91
N THR A 284 14.55 5.40 4.48
CA THR A 284 13.35 4.95 5.19
C THR A 284 12.36 4.27 4.23
N GLN A 285 12.16 4.84 3.05
CA GLN A 285 11.30 4.23 2.04
C GLN A 285 11.86 2.90 1.52
N ARG A 286 13.17 2.82 1.32
CA ARG A 286 13.84 1.58 0.92
C ARG A 286 13.68 0.51 2.00
N LEU A 287 13.78 0.87 3.29
CA LEU A 287 13.47 -0.03 4.39
C LEU A 287 12.02 -0.53 4.32
N ALA A 288 11.05 0.35 4.06
CA ALA A 288 9.64 -0.02 3.94
C ALA A 288 9.36 -0.99 2.78
N TRP A 289 10.17 -0.93 1.74
CA TRP A 289 10.09 -1.81 0.55
C TRP A 289 11.04 -3.01 0.64
N THR A 290 11.50 -3.35 1.84
CA THR A 290 12.34 -4.52 2.10
C THR A 290 11.57 -5.52 2.96
N ALA A 291 11.49 -6.76 2.49
CA ALA A 291 10.88 -7.85 3.27
C ALA A 291 11.85 -8.33 4.36
N PRO A 292 11.36 -8.77 5.52
CA PRO A 292 12.20 -9.33 6.55
C PRO A 292 12.73 -10.71 6.14
N VAL A 293 13.92 -11.05 6.62
CA VAL A 293 14.45 -12.42 6.57
C VAL A 293 14.04 -13.11 7.88
N LEU A 294 13.36 -14.23 7.77
CA LEU A 294 12.94 -15.04 8.91
C LEU A 294 14.11 -15.88 9.46
N PRO A 295 14.03 -16.39 10.70
CA PRO A 295 15.10 -17.18 11.30
C PRO A 295 15.50 -18.45 10.53
N ASP A 296 14.61 -19.00 9.71
CA ASP A 296 14.88 -20.12 8.81
C ASP A 296 15.57 -19.72 7.49
N GLY A 297 15.87 -18.45 7.31
CA GLY A 297 16.49 -17.89 6.12
C GLY A 297 15.53 -17.56 4.98
N THR A 298 14.23 -17.82 5.13
CA THR A 298 13.23 -17.47 4.10
C THR A 298 12.85 -16.00 4.13
N SER A 299 12.36 -15.47 2.99
CA SER A 299 11.83 -14.10 2.91
C SER A 299 10.41 -14.03 3.46
N GLY A 300 10.12 -13.03 4.29
CA GLY A 300 8.77 -12.73 4.74
C GLY A 300 7.83 -12.14 3.66
N ARG A 301 8.35 -11.75 2.52
CA ARG A 301 7.62 -11.26 1.33
C ARG A 301 6.66 -10.08 1.56
N TYR A 302 6.75 -9.42 2.72
CA TYR A 302 5.93 -8.25 3.05
C TYR A 302 6.77 -7.18 3.76
N GLY A 303 6.81 -6.01 3.16
CA GLY A 303 7.43 -4.82 3.73
C GLY A 303 6.47 -4.09 4.68
N PHE A 304 6.51 -2.76 4.64
CA PHE A 304 5.62 -1.93 5.46
C PHE A 304 4.44 -1.45 4.61
N GLY A 305 3.36 -2.22 4.60
CA GLY A 305 2.17 -1.94 3.80
C GLY A 305 2.24 -2.42 2.33
N TRP A 306 3.22 -3.26 1.99
CA TRP A 306 3.45 -3.74 0.62
C TRP A 306 3.81 -5.22 0.58
N PHE A 307 3.18 -5.98 -0.29
CA PHE A 307 3.72 -7.24 -0.77
C PHE A 307 4.90 -6.96 -1.71
N ILE A 308 5.93 -7.79 -1.59
CA ILE A 308 7.20 -7.63 -2.32
C ILE A 308 7.53 -8.94 -3.01
N ASP A 309 7.68 -8.91 -4.31
CA ASP A 309 8.11 -10.04 -5.11
C ASP A 309 8.83 -9.62 -6.39
N ASP A 310 9.07 -10.58 -7.26
CA ASP A 310 9.66 -10.39 -8.58
C ASP A 310 8.69 -10.89 -9.65
N ASP A 311 8.44 -10.07 -10.64
CA ASP A 311 7.58 -10.37 -11.80
C ASP A 311 8.48 -10.56 -13.05
N GLY A 312 9.06 -11.76 -13.14
CA GLY A 312 9.90 -12.12 -14.30
C GLY A 312 11.18 -11.29 -14.44
N GLY A 313 11.88 -11.04 -13.32
CA GLY A 313 13.09 -10.23 -13.23
C GLY A 313 12.82 -8.74 -12.98
N ARG A 314 11.58 -8.36 -12.66
CA ARG A 314 11.20 -6.98 -12.33
C ARG A 314 10.72 -6.92 -10.88
N PRO A 315 11.43 -6.20 -10.00
CA PRO A 315 10.94 -5.94 -8.65
C PRO A 315 9.54 -5.35 -8.67
N ARG A 316 8.61 -6.02 -7.98
CA ARG A 316 7.21 -5.62 -7.92
C ARG A 316 6.77 -5.36 -6.49
N LEU A 317 6.16 -4.21 -6.27
CA LEU A 317 5.41 -3.86 -5.07
C LEU A 317 3.93 -3.94 -5.37
N SER A 318 3.15 -4.59 -4.53
CA SER A 318 1.72 -4.71 -4.75
C SER A 318 0.94 -4.73 -3.44
N HIS A 319 -0.32 -4.40 -3.52
CA HIS A 319 -1.28 -4.69 -2.47
C HIS A 319 -2.69 -4.83 -3.05
N HIS A 320 -3.51 -5.65 -2.43
CA HIS A 320 -4.93 -5.71 -2.71
C HIS A 320 -5.71 -5.29 -1.47
N GLY A 321 -6.95 -4.91 -1.64
CA GLY A 321 -7.86 -4.60 -0.56
C GLY A 321 -9.21 -5.23 -0.81
N GLU A 322 -9.76 -5.92 0.18
CA GLU A 322 -11.09 -6.52 0.11
C GLU A 322 -11.84 -6.27 1.41
N THR A 323 -13.05 -5.77 1.30
CA THR A 323 -13.98 -5.61 2.43
C THR A 323 -15.40 -5.41 1.93
N SER A 324 -16.35 -6.10 2.53
CA SER A 324 -17.78 -5.96 2.18
C SER A 324 -18.01 -6.01 0.65
N GLY A 325 -18.46 -4.93 0.04
CA GLY A 325 -18.70 -4.81 -1.40
C GLY A 325 -17.58 -4.12 -2.18
N PHE A 326 -16.34 -4.05 -1.65
CA PHE A 326 -15.23 -3.37 -2.31
C PHE A 326 -14.06 -4.32 -2.51
N THR A 327 -13.47 -4.28 -3.71
CA THR A 327 -12.19 -4.93 -3.99
C THR A 327 -11.30 -3.96 -4.78
N ASN A 328 -10.05 -3.85 -4.39
CA ASN A 328 -9.10 -2.86 -4.91
C ASN A 328 -7.72 -3.47 -5.11
N ALA A 329 -6.93 -2.88 -5.98
CA ALA A 329 -5.54 -3.31 -6.18
C ALA A 329 -4.63 -2.14 -6.59
N ILE A 330 -3.39 -2.24 -6.16
CA ILE A 330 -2.27 -1.45 -6.65
C ILE A 330 -1.12 -2.38 -7.02
N VAL A 331 -0.47 -2.12 -8.15
CA VAL A 331 0.81 -2.69 -8.53
C VAL A 331 1.75 -1.57 -8.94
N LYS A 332 2.98 -1.61 -8.42
CA LYS A 332 4.03 -0.64 -8.70
C LYS A 332 5.30 -1.37 -9.12
N TYR A 333 5.89 -0.93 -10.21
CA TYR A 333 7.19 -1.36 -10.71
C TYR A 333 8.16 -0.17 -10.57
N PRO A 334 8.91 -0.11 -9.46
CA PRO A 334 9.73 1.07 -9.14
C PRO A 334 10.77 1.37 -10.22
N GLU A 335 11.44 0.35 -10.75
CA GLU A 335 12.48 0.50 -11.77
C GLU A 335 11.92 0.97 -13.11
N GLN A 336 10.70 0.55 -13.46
CA GLN A 336 10.00 0.97 -14.68
C GLN A 336 9.20 2.25 -14.46
N ARG A 337 9.16 2.77 -13.21
CA ARG A 337 8.38 3.94 -12.80
C ARG A 337 6.92 3.86 -13.25
N LEU A 338 6.37 2.65 -13.20
CA LEU A 338 4.99 2.33 -13.60
C LEU A 338 4.17 1.93 -12.38
N THR A 339 3.01 2.56 -12.23
CA THR A 339 2.03 2.20 -11.20
C THR A 339 0.65 2.08 -11.82
N VAL A 340 -0.08 1.01 -11.47
CA VAL A 340 -1.48 0.80 -11.87
C VAL A 340 -2.32 0.65 -10.62
N ILE A 341 -3.40 1.43 -10.53
CA ILE A 341 -4.37 1.34 -9.45
C ILE A 341 -5.75 1.05 -10.05
N VAL A 342 -6.42 0.05 -9.49
CA VAL A 342 -7.81 -0.31 -9.81
C VAL A 342 -8.63 -0.29 -8.53
N LEU A 343 -9.66 0.56 -8.47
CA LEU A 343 -10.59 0.66 -7.36
C LEU A 343 -11.98 0.26 -7.83
N THR A 344 -12.68 -0.58 -7.06
CA THR A 344 -14.02 -1.06 -7.43
C THR A 344 -14.96 -1.11 -6.23
N ASN A 345 -16.27 -0.94 -6.47
CA ASN A 345 -17.32 -1.13 -5.48
C ASN A 345 -18.10 -2.43 -5.70
N ARG A 346 -17.40 -3.49 -6.12
CA ARG A 346 -17.93 -4.83 -6.32
C ARG A 346 -17.07 -5.87 -5.62
N ALA A 347 -17.68 -6.70 -4.76
CA ALA A 347 -17.00 -7.87 -4.20
C ALA A 347 -16.66 -8.90 -5.29
N GLY A 348 -15.54 -9.58 -5.17
CA GLY A 348 -15.13 -10.67 -6.07
C GLY A 348 -14.73 -10.23 -7.48
N GLY A 349 -14.41 -8.95 -7.70
CA GLY A 349 -14.08 -8.39 -9.02
C GLY A 349 -12.64 -8.66 -9.52
N GLU A 350 -11.81 -9.32 -8.73
CA GLU A 350 -10.39 -9.64 -9.02
C GLU A 350 -9.56 -8.46 -9.59
N PRO A 351 -9.62 -7.26 -8.97
CA PRO A 351 -8.96 -6.06 -9.50
C PRO A 351 -7.45 -6.22 -9.63
N TRP A 352 -6.82 -7.12 -8.85
CA TRP A 352 -5.40 -7.43 -8.98
C TRP A 352 -5.06 -8.04 -10.33
N ARG A 353 -5.91 -8.93 -10.87
CA ARG A 353 -5.72 -9.49 -12.22
C ARG A 353 -5.88 -8.42 -13.29
N LEU A 354 -6.85 -7.51 -13.10
CA LEU A 354 -7.02 -6.36 -13.99
C LEU A 354 -5.82 -5.42 -13.94
N ALA A 355 -5.34 -5.07 -12.72
CA ALA A 355 -4.17 -4.22 -12.56
C ALA A 355 -2.91 -4.82 -13.21
N GLN A 356 -2.70 -6.14 -13.05
CA GLN A 356 -1.59 -6.84 -13.69
C GLN A 356 -1.73 -6.81 -15.22
N ARG A 357 -2.88 -7.20 -15.76
CA ARG A 357 -3.12 -7.19 -17.22
C ARG A 357 -2.96 -5.79 -17.82
N VAL A 358 -3.39 -4.75 -17.10
CA VAL A 358 -3.15 -3.37 -17.53
C VAL A 358 -1.65 -3.06 -17.52
N ALA A 359 -0.91 -3.42 -16.45
CA ALA A 359 0.54 -3.20 -16.40
C ALA A 359 1.27 -3.94 -17.52
N ASP A 360 0.87 -5.17 -17.86
CA ASP A 360 1.46 -5.98 -18.93
C ASP A 360 1.34 -5.30 -20.30
N LEU A 361 0.28 -4.53 -20.55
CA LEU A 361 0.14 -3.76 -21.80
C LEU A 361 1.26 -2.71 -21.97
N TRP A 362 1.77 -2.14 -20.86
CA TRP A 362 2.91 -1.21 -20.88
C TRP A 362 4.25 -1.93 -20.87
N LEU A 363 4.35 -3.01 -20.10
CA LEU A 363 5.62 -3.72 -19.88
C LEU A 363 5.99 -4.70 -21.00
N GLY A 364 5.03 -5.02 -21.87
CA GLY A 364 5.25 -5.98 -22.97
C GLY A 364 5.49 -7.42 -22.47
N SER A 365 4.94 -7.78 -21.32
CA SER A 365 5.07 -9.13 -20.77
C SER A 365 3.72 -9.80 -20.61
N PRO A 366 3.58 -11.04 -20.99
CA PRO A 366 2.47 -11.87 -20.56
C PRO A 366 2.76 -12.34 -19.12
N GLY A 367 2.38 -11.57 -18.13
CA GLY A 367 2.52 -11.96 -16.74
C GLY A 367 1.53 -13.06 -16.40
N ALA A 368 2.03 -14.23 -16.06
CA ALA A 368 1.26 -15.30 -15.45
C ALA A 368 1.74 -15.55 -14.00
N ILE A 369 2.50 -14.63 -13.43
CA ILE A 369 3.06 -14.81 -12.08
C ILE A 369 1.96 -14.50 -11.05
N PRO A 370 1.59 -15.48 -10.18
CA PRO A 370 0.60 -15.27 -9.15
C PRO A 370 0.96 -14.07 -8.27
N TRP A 371 -0.03 -13.35 -7.81
CA TRP A 371 0.21 -12.29 -6.85
C TRP A 371 0.69 -12.88 -5.51
N PRO A 372 1.58 -12.19 -4.79
CA PRO A 372 2.16 -12.68 -3.55
C PRO A 372 1.11 -13.10 -2.51
N PHE A 373 0.00 -12.36 -2.41
CA PHE A 373 -1.05 -12.63 -1.44
C PHE A 373 -1.79 -13.95 -1.71
N GLU A 374 -1.84 -14.45 -2.95
CA GLU A 374 -2.51 -15.72 -3.28
C GLU A 374 -1.86 -16.92 -2.57
N THR A 375 -0.59 -16.77 -2.23
CA THR A 375 0.21 -17.78 -1.49
C THR A 375 0.65 -17.29 -0.11
N PHE A 376 0.26 -16.10 0.31
CA PHE A 376 0.62 -15.52 1.60
C PHE A 376 -0.32 -16.03 2.70
N PRO A 377 0.18 -16.51 3.85
CA PRO A 377 -0.66 -17.06 4.92
C PRO A 377 -1.72 -16.06 5.39
N ASN A 378 -2.99 -16.43 5.25
CA ASN A 378 -4.19 -15.65 5.66
C ASN A 378 -4.30 -14.23 5.07
N ALA A 379 -3.81 -14.02 3.85
CA ALA A 379 -3.99 -12.74 3.15
C ALA A 379 -5.36 -12.64 2.43
N ARG A 380 -6.24 -13.65 2.59
CA ARG A 380 -7.60 -13.70 2.02
C ARG A 380 -8.64 -13.55 3.09
#